data_9a273498166c5d3115e08a7a13122b52
#
_entry.id   9a273498166c5d3115e08a7a13122b52
#
_cell.length_a   1.000
_cell.length_b   1.000
_cell.length_c   1.000
_cell.angle_alpha   90.00
_cell.angle_beta   90.00
_cell.angle_gamma   90.00
#
_symmetry.space_group_name_H-M   'P 1'
#
loop_
_entity.id
_entity.type
_entity.pdbx_description
1 polymer ?
#
loop_
_entity_poly.entity_id
_entity_poly.type
_entity_poly.pdbx_seq_one_letter_code
_entity_poly.pdbx_strand_id
1 'polypeptide(L)'
;TLLGSENIMDFPLLMTRIEGEYCKYFGALINADGLDTFTISGKGTIDGNGTPYWKAFRLRREWNPQCTNKDEMRPRLLYIAHCRNVQVADVTLQNSPFWTSHYYRCDKVKLLNLRIFSPIKPIKSASADGIDMDVCTNFHIKGCRFTVNDDAICFKGGKGPYADQDTYNGPNKNILIEDCFFDHTTGSCMTCGSESIHVYNVLMRNCRAEGGNGLLLLKMRPDTPQHYEYITVENVKGFCKALLGVSSWKQFYDLKGRTTIPKSYGSHITM
;
A
#
# COMPACT_ATOMS: atom_id res chain seq x y z
N THR A 1 13.01 -9.40 18.29
CA THR A 1 11.70 -8.89 17.87
C THR A 1 11.49 -7.50 18.43
N LEU A 2 11.06 -6.56 17.60
CA LEU A 2 10.49 -5.29 18.03
C LEU A 2 8.97 -5.45 18.03
N LEU A 3 8.30 -5.22 19.16
CA LEU A 3 6.86 -5.43 19.32
C LEU A 3 6.15 -4.08 19.52
N GLY A 4 5.08 -3.85 18.76
CA GLY A 4 4.23 -2.67 18.89
C GLY A 4 3.37 -2.69 20.13
N SER A 5 3.01 -1.51 20.64
CA SER A 5 2.09 -1.37 21.77
C SER A 5 0.65 -1.72 21.40
N GLU A 6 -0.09 -2.28 22.33
CA GLU A 6 -1.54 -2.48 22.22
C GLU A 6 -2.34 -1.22 22.54
N ASN A 7 -1.71 -0.21 23.13
CA ASN A 7 -2.35 1.04 23.48
C ASN A 7 -2.06 2.11 22.42
N ILE A 8 -3.11 2.58 21.76
CA ILE A 8 -3.00 3.60 20.70
C ILE A 8 -2.39 4.92 21.23
N MET A 9 -2.54 5.22 22.52
CA MET A 9 -2.01 6.43 23.13
C MET A 9 -0.49 6.45 23.27
N ASP A 10 0.17 5.32 23.04
CA ASP A 10 1.63 5.25 22.99
C ASP A 10 2.19 5.74 21.64
N PHE A 11 1.32 5.97 20.67
CA PHE A 11 1.70 6.49 19.37
C PHE A 11 1.37 8.00 19.30
N PRO A 12 2.31 8.86 18.85
CA PRO A 12 2.04 10.28 18.73
C PRO A 12 1.05 10.57 17.60
N LEU A 13 0.18 11.56 17.82
CA LEU A 13 -0.63 12.13 16.74
C LEU A 13 0.22 13.12 15.94
N LEU A 14 0.35 12.85 14.65
CA LEU A 14 1.18 13.63 13.72
C LEU A 14 0.36 14.07 12.51
N MET A 15 0.78 15.15 11.86
CA MET A 15 0.35 15.43 10.50
C MET A 15 1.07 14.46 9.56
N THR A 16 0.32 13.62 8.88
CA THR A 16 0.89 12.55 8.05
C THR A 16 0.02 12.27 6.83
N ARG A 17 0.58 11.56 5.89
CA ARG A 17 -0.11 11.16 4.66
C ARG A 17 -0.94 9.89 4.88
N ILE A 18 -2.25 9.96 4.67
CA ILE A 18 -3.18 8.83 4.75
C ILE A 18 -4.19 8.93 3.60
N GLU A 19 -4.35 7.83 2.84
CA GLU A 19 -5.37 7.71 1.79
C GLU A 19 -5.40 8.90 0.81
N GLY A 20 -4.22 9.37 0.40
CA GLY A 20 -4.08 10.45 -0.57
C GLY A 20 -4.27 11.87 0.00
N GLU A 21 -4.34 12.02 1.32
CA GLU A 21 -4.53 13.31 1.98
C GLU A 21 -3.58 13.49 3.17
N TYR A 22 -3.23 14.73 3.50
CA TYR A 22 -2.58 15.07 4.77
C TYR A 22 -3.62 15.26 5.86
N CYS A 23 -3.50 14.53 6.96
CA CYS A 23 -4.39 14.65 8.11
C CYS A 23 -3.67 14.32 9.41
N LYS A 24 -4.26 14.66 10.54
CA LYS A 24 -3.83 14.16 11.83
C LYS A 24 -4.13 12.67 11.92
N TYR A 25 -3.10 11.88 12.18
CA TYR A 25 -3.21 10.44 12.32
C TYR A 25 -2.12 9.91 13.24
N PHE A 26 -2.30 8.72 13.80
CA PHE A 26 -1.26 8.14 14.65
C PHE A 26 0.00 7.79 13.84
N GLY A 27 1.15 8.08 14.42
CA GLY A 27 2.46 7.71 13.87
C GLY A 27 2.57 6.19 13.68
N ALA A 28 3.51 5.78 12.86
CA ALA A 28 3.84 4.36 12.71
C ALA A 28 4.69 3.88 13.90
N LEU A 29 4.86 2.55 14.02
CA LEU A 29 5.81 2.00 15.00
C LEU A 29 7.25 2.47 14.69
N ILE A 30 7.61 2.50 13.41
CA ILE A 30 8.88 3.07 12.94
C ILE A 30 8.57 4.19 11.95
N ASN A 31 9.11 5.37 12.21
CA ASN A 31 8.98 6.54 11.34
C ASN A 31 10.36 7.03 10.91
N ALA A 32 10.49 7.40 9.63
CA ALA A 32 11.64 8.11 9.09
C ALA A 32 11.14 9.23 8.18
N ASP A 33 11.67 10.43 8.31
CA ASP A 33 11.29 11.57 7.48
C ASP A 33 12.52 12.40 7.12
N GLY A 34 12.66 12.72 5.82
CA GLY A 34 13.70 13.60 5.31
C GLY A 34 15.13 13.03 5.39
N LEU A 35 15.29 11.71 5.50
CA LEU A 35 16.60 11.09 5.63
C LEU A 35 17.18 10.69 4.26
N ASP A 36 18.49 10.83 4.11
CA ASP A 36 19.25 10.28 2.99
C ASP A 36 20.18 9.16 3.48
N THR A 37 20.15 8.04 2.79
CA THR A 37 21.03 6.89 3.00
C THR A 37 20.90 6.25 4.39
N PHE A 38 19.88 5.40 4.54
CA PHE A 38 19.76 4.54 5.73
C PHE A 38 19.29 3.13 5.38
N THR A 39 19.54 2.21 6.29
CA THR A 39 19.20 0.80 6.12
C THR A 39 18.50 0.26 7.37
N ILE A 40 17.41 -0.46 7.15
CA ILE A 40 16.80 -1.36 8.13
C ILE A 40 17.11 -2.77 7.67
N SER A 41 17.89 -3.54 8.41
CA SER A 41 18.28 -4.88 7.96
C SER A 41 18.47 -5.86 9.12
N GLY A 42 18.55 -7.14 8.77
CA GLY A 42 18.80 -8.23 9.70
C GLY A 42 17.70 -9.29 9.66
N LYS A 43 17.89 -10.38 10.41
CA LYS A 43 16.95 -11.52 10.45
C LYS A 43 15.89 -11.38 11.55
N GLY A 44 15.66 -10.18 12.03
CA GLY A 44 14.71 -9.91 13.10
C GLY A 44 13.26 -9.76 12.61
N THR A 45 12.37 -9.61 13.57
CA THR A 45 10.94 -9.39 13.32
C THR A 45 10.52 -8.05 13.90
N ILE A 46 9.79 -7.29 13.11
CA ILE A 46 9.05 -6.10 13.52
C ILE A 46 7.58 -6.49 13.50
N ASP A 47 6.96 -6.55 14.67
CA ASP A 47 5.60 -7.02 14.89
C ASP A 47 4.73 -5.86 15.38
N GLY A 48 3.70 -5.54 14.62
CA GLY A 48 2.81 -4.43 14.93
C GLY A 48 1.79 -4.72 16.02
N ASN A 49 1.69 -5.99 16.50
CA ASN A 49 0.74 -6.41 17.52
C ASN A 49 -0.71 -6.01 17.20
N GLY A 50 -1.12 -6.16 15.94
CA GLY A 50 -2.31 -5.58 15.36
C GLY A 50 -3.66 -6.11 15.85
N THR A 51 -3.68 -7.23 16.59
CA THR A 51 -4.90 -7.92 17.00
C THR A 51 -5.93 -7.03 17.71
N PRO A 52 -5.58 -6.24 18.74
CA PRO A 52 -6.55 -5.37 19.43
C PRO A 52 -7.14 -4.32 18.48
N TYR A 53 -6.33 -3.76 17.61
CA TYR A 53 -6.76 -2.74 16.64
C TYR A 53 -7.71 -3.29 15.58
N TRP A 54 -7.49 -4.52 15.11
CA TRP A 54 -8.40 -5.16 14.14
C TRP A 54 -9.73 -5.50 14.79
N LYS A 55 -9.74 -5.94 16.07
CA LYS A 55 -10.95 -6.18 16.84
C LYS A 55 -11.77 -4.89 16.96
N ALA A 56 -11.14 -3.79 17.40
CA ALA A 56 -11.77 -2.49 17.55
C ALA A 56 -12.39 -2.00 16.24
N PHE A 57 -11.61 -2.04 15.15
CA PHE A 57 -12.10 -1.62 13.83
C PHE A 57 -13.29 -2.45 13.34
N ARG A 58 -13.28 -3.78 13.55
CA ARG A 58 -14.38 -4.64 13.15
C ARG A 58 -15.63 -4.39 13.97
N LEU A 59 -15.47 -4.30 15.28
CA LEU A 59 -16.56 -3.95 16.18
C LEU A 59 -17.18 -2.60 15.80
N ARG A 60 -16.34 -1.60 15.50
CA ARG A 60 -16.80 -0.30 15.04
C ARG A 60 -17.62 -0.39 13.76
N ARG A 61 -17.22 -1.24 12.80
CA ARG A 61 -17.95 -1.47 11.55
C ARG A 61 -19.25 -2.25 11.71
N GLU A 62 -19.39 -3.08 12.73
CA GLU A 62 -20.67 -3.70 13.07
C GLU A 62 -21.70 -2.64 13.48
N TRP A 63 -21.27 -1.60 14.20
CA TRP A 63 -22.12 -0.49 14.63
C TRP A 63 -22.32 0.58 13.54
N ASN A 64 -21.28 0.85 12.79
CA ASN A 64 -21.28 1.81 11.70
C ASN A 64 -20.60 1.22 10.46
N PRO A 65 -21.35 0.59 9.53
CA PRO A 65 -20.79 0.02 8.30
C PRO A 65 -20.05 1.02 7.41
N GLN A 66 -20.30 2.32 7.59
CA GLN A 66 -19.61 3.40 6.87
C GLN A 66 -18.32 3.88 7.58
N CYS A 67 -17.94 3.25 8.69
CA CYS A 67 -16.71 3.59 9.40
C CYS A 67 -15.50 3.48 8.48
N THR A 68 -14.75 4.57 8.38
CA THR A 68 -13.52 4.69 7.60
C THR A 68 -12.29 4.38 8.45
N ASN A 69 -11.12 4.28 7.82
CA ASN A 69 -9.86 4.17 8.53
C ASN A 69 -9.49 5.45 9.31
N LYS A 70 -10.13 6.58 9.02
CA LYS A 70 -9.94 7.84 9.75
C LYS A 70 -10.86 7.94 10.97
N ASP A 71 -11.99 7.22 10.97
CA ASP A 71 -12.91 7.17 12.13
C ASP A 71 -12.41 6.21 13.21
N GLU A 72 -11.75 5.13 12.81
CA GLU A 72 -11.10 4.17 13.71
C GLU A 72 -9.63 4.04 13.31
N MET A 73 -8.83 4.98 13.81
CA MET A 73 -7.41 5.10 13.47
C MET A 73 -6.57 3.96 14.08
N ARG A 74 -5.58 3.52 13.32
CA ARG A 74 -4.67 2.44 13.70
C ARG A 74 -3.26 2.78 13.21
N PRO A 75 -2.19 2.55 13.99
CA PRO A 75 -0.84 2.86 13.54
C PRO A 75 -0.41 1.95 12.37
N ARG A 76 0.39 2.49 11.47
CA ARG A 76 1.14 1.69 10.48
C ARG A 76 2.34 1.03 11.15
N LEU A 77 2.90 0.01 10.50
CA LEU A 77 4.14 -0.59 11.03
C LEU A 77 5.36 0.28 10.66
N LEU A 78 5.55 0.57 9.37
CA LEU A 78 6.59 1.48 8.89
C LEU A 78 5.95 2.67 8.16
N TYR A 79 6.45 3.87 8.43
CA TYR A 79 6.20 5.06 7.62
C TYR A 79 7.51 5.77 7.31
N ILE A 80 7.85 5.79 6.03
CA ILE A 80 9.10 6.39 5.53
C ILE A 80 8.72 7.47 4.52
N ALA A 81 9.03 8.72 4.85
CA ALA A 81 8.60 9.87 4.05
C ALA A 81 9.79 10.74 3.66
N HIS A 82 9.74 11.31 2.45
CA HIS A 82 10.74 12.25 1.91
C HIS A 82 12.18 11.73 2.01
N CYS A 83 12.35 10.40 1.97
CA CYS A 83 13.64 9.74 2.14
C CYS A 83 14.22 9.30 0.81
N ARG A 84 15.55 9.19 0.77
CA ARG A 84 16.29 8.79 -0.41
C ARG A 84 17.33 7.73 -0.08
N ASN A 85 17.69 6.89 -1.06
CA ASN A 85 18.69 5.83 -0.90
C ASN A 85 18.40 4.91 0.31
N VAL A 86 17.17 4.45 0.41
CA VAL A 86 16.69 3.62 1.52
C VAL A 86 16.83 2.15 1.18
N GLN A 87 17.25 1.34 2.12
CA GLN A 87 17.18 -0.11 2.01
C GLN A 87 16.47 -0.72 3.21
N VAL A 88 15.50 -1.60 2.95
CA VAL A 88 14.92 -2.49 3.94
C VAL A 88 15.15 -3.92 3.50
N ALA A 89 15.87 -4.72 4.30
CA ALA A 89 16.35 -6.03 3.86
C ALA A 89 16.28 -7.12 4.94
N ASP A 90 15.90 -8.33 4.54
CA ASP A 90 15.98 -9.58 5.28
C ASP A 90 15.14 -9.65 6.57
N VAL A 91 14.32 -8.62 6.86
CA VAL A 91 13.48 -8.55 8.04
C VAL A 91 12.08 -9.12 7.80
N THR A 92 11.45 -9.61 8.87
CA THR A 92 10.02 -9.94 8.88
C THR A 92 9.22 -8.75 9.37
N LEU A 93 8.23 -8.32 8.59
CA LEU A 93 7.24 -7.30 8.92
C LEU A 93 5.90 -7.99 9.11
N GLN A 94 5.34 -7.95 10.31
CA GLN A 94 4.11 -8.71 10.54
C GLN A 94 3.12 -8.01 11.46
N ASN A 95 1.87 -8.46 11.37
CA ASN A 95 0.78 -8.06 12.26
C ASN A 95 0.59 -6.56 12.36
N SER A 96 0.78 -5.83 11.25
CA SER A 96 0.54 -4.39 11.27
C SER A 96 -0.92 -4.07 11.59
N PRO A 97 -1.20 -3.14 12.49
CA PRO A 97 -2.57 -2.69 12.77
C PRO A 97 -3.29 -2.11 11.55
N PHE A 98 -2.54 -1.49 10.64
CA PHE A 98 -2.98 -0.87 9.40
C PHE A 98 -1.97 -1.22 8.29
N TRP A 99 -1.74 -0.38 7.28
CA TRP A 99 -0.75 -0.60 6.23
C TRP A 99 0.61 -1.02 6.79
N THR A 100 1.20 -2.05 6.22
CA THR A 100 2.43 -2.62 6.79
C THR A 100 3.63 -1.73 6.54
N SER A 101 3.87 -1.30 5.31
CA SER A 101 4.98 -0.39 5.02
C SER A 101 4.55 0.67 4.00
N HIS A 102 4.52 1.91 4.42
CA HIS A 102 4.10 3.05 3.64
C HIS A 102 5.27 3.97 3.35
N TYR A 103 5.54 4.18 2.07
CA TYR A 103 6.59 5.05 1.57
C TYR A 103 5.94 6.26 0.89
N TYR A 104 6.26 7.46 1.35
CA TYR A 104 5.73 8.69 0.77
C TYR A 104 6.87 9.58 0.26
N ARG A 105 6.81 9.94 -1.04
CA ARG A 105 7.82 10.77 -1.71
C ARG A 105 9.25 10.27 -1.50
N CYS A 106 9.43 8.97 -1.60
CA CYS A 106 10.74 8.35 -1.51
C CYS A 106 11.35 8.09 -2.90
N ASP A 107 12.67 8.20 -2.98
CA ASP A 107 13.44 7.94 -4.19
C ASP A 107 14.58 6.94 -3.92
N LYS A 108 14.85 6.04 -4.87
CA LYS A 108 15.90 5.02 -4.79
C LYS A 108 15.76 4.14 -3.56
N VAL A 109 14.67 3.40 -3.49
CA VAL A 109 14.37 2.47 -2.39
C VAL A 109 14.56 1.03 -2.85
N LYS A 110 15.22 0.24 -2.03
CA LYS A 110 15.40 -1.21 -2.20
C LYS A 110 14.71 -1.97 -1.07
N LEU A 111 13.80 -2.84 -1.43
CA LEU A 111 13.10 -3.75 -0.51
C LEU A 111 13.49 -5.17 -0.88
N LEU A 112 14.34 -5.79 -0.05
CA LEU A 112 15.03 -7.02 -0.41
C LEU A 112 14.71 -8.13 0.58
N ASN A 113 14.27 -9.29 0.08
CA ASN A 113 14.05 -10.52 0.86
C ASN A 113 13.16 -10.33 2.08
N LEU A 114 12.17 -9.43 2.02
CA LEU A 114 11.24 -9.19 3.12
C LEU A 114 10.25 -10.34 3.23
N ARG A 115 9.89 -10.69 4.45
CA ARG A 115 8.71 -11.50 4.72
C ARG A 115 7.63 -10.60 5.30
N ILE A 116 6.54 -10.42 4.56
CA ILE A 116 5.43 -9.56 4.95
C ILE A 116 4.22 -10.43 5.24
N PHE A 117 3.72 -10.33 6.47
CA PHE A 117 2.66 -11.22 6.95
C PHE A 117 1.56 -10.48 7.69
N SER A 118 0.32 -10.75 7.35
CA SER A 118 -0.87 -10.36 8.11
C SER A 118 -1.90 -11.50 8.14
N PRO A 119 -2.48 -11.84 9.32
CA PRO A 119 -3.30 -13.03 9.48
C PRO A 119 -4.72 -12.86 8.92
N ILE A 120 -5.28 -13.99 8.48
CA ILE A 120 -6.70 -14.12 8.16
C ILE A 120 -7.46 -14.72 9.34
N LYS A 121 -6.82 -15.56 10.11
CA LYS A 121 -7.38 -16.28 11.27
C LYS A 121 -6.46 -16.13 12.47
N PRO A 122 -6.94 -16.17 13.71
CA PRO A 122 -8.35 -16.25 14.11
C PRO A 122 -9.12 -14.95 13.89
N ILE A 123 -8.42 -13.81 13.78
CA ILE A 123 -8.98 -12.48 13.51
C ILE A 123 -8.36 -11.96 12.23
N LYS A 124 -9.21 -11.67 11.28
CA LYS A 124 -8.81 -11.11 10.01
C LYS A 124 -8.26 -9.70 10.19
N SER A 125 -7.00 -9.46 9.85
CA SER A 125 -6.42 -8.13 9.79
C SER A 125 -7.20 -7.22 8.83
N ALA A 126 -7.27 -5.94 9.11
CA ALA A 126 -8.05 -4.99 8.32
C ALA A 126 -7.12 -3.96 7.67
N SER A 127 -7.26 -3.75 6.36
CA SER A 127 -6.42 -2.83 5.56
C SER A 127 -4.92 -3.05 5.82
N ALA A 128 -4.51 -4.32 5.78
CA ALA A 128 -3.14 -4.72 6.07
C ALA A 128 -2.38 -4.97 4.76
N ASP A 129 -2.36 -3.96 3.91
CA ASP A 129 -1.60 -3.92 2.68
C ASP A 129 -0.11 -4.15 2.98
N GLY A 130 0.62 -4.79 2.07
CA GLY A 130 2.02 -5.11 2.31
C GLY A 130 2.95 -3.92 2.12
N ILE A 131 2.97 -3.37 0.93
CA ILE A 131 3.80 -2.22 0.55
C ILE A 131 2.92 -1.18 -0.13
N ASP A 132 2.87 0.02 0.41
CA ASP A 132 2.18 1.17 -0.15
C ASP A 132 3.20 2.20 -0.62
N MET A 133 3.29 2.41 -1.92
CA MET A 133 4.09 3.46 -2.54
C MET A 133 3.21 4.66 -2.86
N ASP A 134 3.50 5.82 -2.31
CA ASP A 134 2.74 7.06 -2.46
C ASP A 134 3.66 8.16 -2.98
N VAL A 135 3.55 8.49 -4.26
CA VAL A 135 4.42 9.47 -4.95
C VAL A 135 5.90 9.04 -4.95
N CYS A 136 6.19 7.80 -5.25
CA CYS A 136 7.54 7.23 -5.14
C CYS A 136 8.21 7.00 -6.50
N THR A 137 9.54 7.05 -6.51
CA THR A 137 10.33 6.83 -7.73
C THR A 137 11.50 5.88 -7.49
N ASN A 138 11.88 5.14 -8.54
CA ASN A 138 13.07 4.28 -8.53
C ASN A 138 13.06 3.25 -7.39
N PHE A 139 12.01 2.43 -7.35
CA PHE A 139 11.86 1.34 -6.39
C PHE A 139 12.32 0.01 -6.97
N HIS A 140 13.00 -0.77 -6.17
CA HIS A 140 13.37 -2.14 -6.46
C HIS A 140 12.88 -3.06 -5.33
N ILE A 141 11.90 -3.91 -5.64
CA ILE A 141 11.32 -4.91 -4.73
C ILE A 141 11.77 -6.28 -5.22
N LYS A 142 12.60 -6.96 -4.44
CA LYS A 142 13.20 -8.23 -4.87
C LYS A 142 13.18 -9.30 -3.79
N GLY A 143 12.81 -10.53 -4.19
CA GLY A 143 12.88 -11.70 -3.32
C GLY A 143 11.91 -11.66 -2.14
N CYS A 144 10.92 -10.79 -2.15
CA CYS A 144 9.97 -10.62 -1.06
C CYS A 144 8.88 -11.69 -1.09
N ARG A 145 8.43 -12.08 0.11
CA ARG A 145 7.31 -13.02 0.29
C ARG A 145 6.15 -12.32 0.97
N PHE A 146 4.96 -12.42 0.35
CA PHE A 146 3.73 -11.80 0.82
C PHE A 146 2.70 -12.85 1.22
N THR A 147 2.22 -12.76 2.45
CA THR A 147 1.05 -13.46 2.95
C THR A 147 0.21 -12.41 3.66
N VAL A 148 -0.64 -11.70 2.93
CA VAL A 148 -1.32 -10.50 3.43
C VAL A 148 -2.84 -10.56 3.22
N ASN A 149 -3.55 -9.92 4.11
CA ASN A 149 -5.01 -9.89 4.09
C ASN A 149 -5.59 -8.63 3.42
N ASP A 150 -4.86 -8.06 2.51
CA ASP A 150 -5.29 -7.01 1.58
C ASP A 150 -4.38 -7.06 0.35
N ASP A 151 -4.21 -5.97 -0.38
CA ASP A 151 -3.31 -5.90 -1.54
C ASP A 151 -1.83 -6.06 -1.11
N ALA A 152 -1.03 -6.81 -1.87
CA ALA A 152 0.37 -7.02 -1.48
C ALA A 152 1.25 -5.81 -1.80
N ILE A 153 1.09 -5.21 -2.98
CA ILE A 153 1.81 -4.01 -3.42
C ILE A 153 0.80 -3.02 -3.98
N CYS A 154 0.74 -1.83 -3.38
CA CYS A 154 -0.17 -0.76 -3.77
C CYS A 154 0.56 0.48 -4.26
N PHE A 155 0.06 1.07 -5.33
CA PHE A 155 0.44 2.39 -5.78
C PHE A 155 -0.62 3.41 -5.35
N LYS A 156 -0.23 4.36 -4.53
CA LYS A 156 -1.02 5.51 -4.09
C LYS A 156 -0.54 6.77 -4.83
N GLY A 157 -0.97 7.97 -4.47
CA GLY A 157 -0.48 9.19 -5.11
C GLY A 157 -1.47 10.34 -5.13
N GLY A 158 -2.66 10.16 -4.57
CA GLY A 158 -3.67 11.21 -4.46
C GLY A 158 -5.08 10.76 -4.76
N LYS A 159 -6.05 11.53 -4.29
CA LYS A 159 -7.48 11.23 -4.38
C LYS A 159 -8.30 12.51 -4.54
N GLY A 160 -9.41 12.37 -5.25
CA GLY A 160 -10.42 13.41 -5.38
C GLY A 160 -10.36 14.18 -6.71
N PRO A 161 -11.38 15.02 -6.96
CA PRO A 161 -11.58 15.63 -8.28
C PRO A 161 -10.50 16.65 -8.68
N TYR A 162 -9.76 17.17 -7.73
CA TYR A 162 -8.66 18.12 -7.92
C TYR A 162 -7.30 17.54 -7.56
N ALA A 163 -7.19 16.19 -7.52
CA ALA A 163 -5.98 15.51 -7.08
C ALA A 163 -4.76 15.78 -7.97
N ASP A 164 -4.97 16.03 -9.25
CA ASP A 164 -3.94 16.43 -10.23
C ASP A 164 -3.41 17.86 -10.07
N GLN A 165 -4.08 18.69 -9.28
CA GLN A 165 -3.71 20.08 -8.99
C GLN A 165 -3.04 20.23 -7.62
N ASP A 166 -3.13 19.21 -6.78
CA ASP A 166 -2.55 19.21 -5.45
C ASP A 166 -1.06 18.82 -5.51
N THR A 167 -0.20 19.75 -5.09
CA THR A 167 1.26 19.56 -5.11
C THR A 167 1.78 18.46 -4.18
N TYR A 168 0.96 18.00 -3.23
CA TYR A 168 1.27 16.84 -2.39
C TYR A 168 1.06 15.50 -3.11
N ASN A 169 0.35 15.52 -4.23
CA ASN A 169 0.10 14.34 -5.05
C ASN A 169 1.14 14.20 -6.17
N GLY A 170 1.19 13.04 -6.78
CA GLY A 170 2.10 12.81 -7.87
C GLY A 170 2.18 11.34 -8.32
N PRO A 171 3.06 11.05 -9.28
CA PRO A 171 3.20 9.73 -9.84
C PRO A 171 4.01 8.77 -8.97
N ASN A 172 3.73 7.46 -9.15
CA ASN A 172 4.71 6.41 -8.89
C ASN A 172 5.36 5.98 -10.21
N LYS A 173 6.67 5.90 -10.27
CA LYS A 173 7.39 5.62 -11.51
C LYS A 173 8.71 4.89 -11.34
N ASN A 174 9.11 4.16 -12.39
CA ASN A 174 10.37 3.40 -12.43
C ASN A 174 10.44 2.36 -11.33
N ILE A 175 9.49 1.43 -11.35
CA ILE A 175 9.33 0.40 -10.31
C ILE A 175 9.69 -0.96 -10.90
N LEU A 176 10.62 -1.66 -10.26
CA LEU A 176 10.97 -3.04 -10.58
C LEU A 176 10.55 -3.95 -9.43
N ILE A 177 9.74 -4.97 -9.75
CA ILE A 177 9.30 -6.03 -8.84
C ILE A 177 9.77 -7.34 -9.44
N GLU A 178 10.67 -8.04 -8.76
CA GLU A 178 11.20 -9.29 -9.31
C GLU A 178 11.45 -10.36 -8.26
N ASP A 179 11.41 -11.61 -8.69
CA ASP A 179 11.70 -12.79 -7.87
C ASP A 179 10.85 -12.88 -6.59
N CYS A 180 9.65 -12.27 -6.61
CA CYS A 180 8.76 -12.22 -5.45
C CYS A 180 7.79 -13.40 -5.42
N PHE A 181 7.38 -13.78 -4.21
CA PHE A 181 6.39 -14.81 -3.97
C PHE A 181 5.16 -14.27 -3.24
N PHE A 182 4.02 -14.30 -3.92
CA PHE A 182 2.71 -13.95 -3.38
C PHE A 182 2.02 -15.24 -2.93
N ASP A 183 2.28 -15.65 -1.70
CA ASP A 183 1.81 -16.92 -1.13
C ASP A 183 0.29 -16.88 -0.93
N HIS A 184 -0.22 -15.78 -0.35
CA HIS A 184 -1.64 -15.53 -0.24
C HIS A 184 -1.90 -14.03 -0.13
N THR A 185 -2.83 -13.54 -0.93
CA THR A 185 -3.37 -12.18 -0.78
C THR A 185 -4.90 -12.27 -0.83
N THR A 186 -5.61 -11.56 0.01
CA THR A 186 -7.07 -11.44 -0.15
C THR A 186 -7.44 -10.31 -1.10
N GLY A 187 -6.50 -9.41 -1.38
CA GLY A 187 -6.52 -8.43 -2.46
C GLY A 187 -5.80 -8.95 -3.70
N SER A 188 -5.04 -8.10 -4.35
CA SER A 188 -4.25 -8.43 -5.54
C SER A 188 -2.75 -8.41 -5.26
N CYS A 189 -1.96 -9.06 -6.11
CA CYS A 189 -0.50 -9.02 -5.99
C CYS A 189 0.03 -7.59 -6.21
N MET A 190 -0.54 -6.88 -7.18
CA MET A 190 -0.23 -5.49 -7.49
C MET A 190 -1.51 -4.71 -7.76
N THR A 191 -1.67 -3.53 -7.15
CA THR A 191 -2.87 -2.70 -7.27
C THR A 191 -2.49 -1.25 -7.56
N CYS A 192 -3.07 -0.66 -8.61
CA CYS A 192 -3.05 0.77 -8.86
C CYS A 192 -4.29 1.41 -8.23
N GLY A 193 -4.10 2.24 -7.22
CA GLY A 193 -5.21 2.90 -6.51
C GLY A 193 -5.61 2.22 -5.18
N SER A 194 -6.78 2.58 -4.64
CA SER A 194 -7.73 3.55 -5.21
C SER A 194 -7.25 5.00 -5.19
N GLU A 195 -6.40 5.39 -4.25
CA GLU A 195 -5.89 6.75 -4.07
C GLU A 195 -4.60 6.96 -4.88
N SER A 196 -4.69 6.86 -6.20
CA SER A 196 -3.54 7.02 -7.11
C SER A 196 -3.94 7.87 -8.31
N ILE A 197 -3.13 8.85 -8.67
CA ILE A 197 -3.39 9.68 -9.84
C ILE A 197 -2.57 9.23 -11.06
N HIS A 198 -1.36 8.72 -10.86
CA HIS A 198 -0.53 8.30 -11.98
C HIS A 198 0.47 7.21 -11.59
N VAL A 199 0.50 6.14 -12.38
CA VAL A 199 1.49 5.05 -12.26
C VAL A 199 2.04 4.76 -13.64
N TYR A 200 3.36 4.78 -13.78
CA TYR A 200 3.98 4.42 -15.06
C TYR A 200 5.40 3.87 -14.94
N ASN A 201 5.81 3.12 -15.97
CA ASN A 201 7.08 2.43 -16.05
C ASN A 201 7.28 1.46 -14.88
N VAL A 202 6.39 0.46 -14.83
CA VAL A 202 6.41 -0.61 -13.84
C VAL A 202 6.69 -1.93 -14.52
N LEU A 203 7.66 -2.67 -14.02
CA LEU A 203 7.97 -4.03 -14.47
C LEU A 203 7.85 -5.00 -13.28
N MET A 204 6.94 -5.98 -13.39
CA MET A 204 6.88 -7.15 -12.54
C MET A 204 7.35 -8.36 -13.32
N ARG A 205 8.35 -9.10 -12.81
CA ARG A 205 8.86 -10.27 -13.51
C ARG A 205 9.35 -11.38 -12.59
N ASN A 206 9.42 -12.60 -13.15
CA ASN A 206 9.98 -13.78 -12.47
C ASN A 206 9.32 -14.04 -11.12
N CYS A 207 8.03 -13.76 -10.99
CA CYS A 207 7.29 -13.89 -9.74
C CYS A 207 6.46 -15.18 -9.70
N ARG A 208 6.00 -15.53 -8.50
CA ARG A 208 5.07 -16.64 -8.29
C ARG A 208 3.87 -16.17 -7.46
N ALA A 209 2.66 -16.56 -7.87
CA ALA A 209 1.42 -16.27 -7.15
C ALA A 209 0.69 -17.58 -6.81
N GLU A 210 0.28 -17.75 -5.56
CA GLU A 210 -0.44 -18.91 -5.05
C GLU A 210 -1.80 -18.50 -4.47
N GLY A 211 -2.55 -17.72 -5.23
CA GLY A 211 -3.87 -17.21 -4.85
C GLY A 211 -4.00 -15.70 -4.96
N GLY A 212 -5.13 -15.18 -4.48
CA GLY A 212 -5.47 -13.77 -4.55
C GLY A 212 -6.58 -13.44 -5.55
N ASN A 213 -7.12 -12.23 -5.45
CA ASN A 213 -8.17 -11.76 -6.34
C ASN A 213 -7.65 -11.41 -7.74
N GLY A 214 -6.41 -10.99 -7.83
CA GLY A 214 -5.81 -10.69 -9.13
C GLY A 214 -4.30 -10.53 -9.09
N LEU A 215 -3.68 -10.62 -10.25
CA LEU A 215 -2.27 -10.33 -10.41
C LEU A 215 -2.06 -8.81 -10.49
N LEU A 216 -2.84 -8.12 -11.33
CA LEU A 216 -2.90 -6.67 -11.43
C LEU A 216 -4.35 -6.19 -11.30
N LEU A 217 -4.59 -5.21 -10.42
CA LEU A 217 -5.88 -4.54 -10.26
C LEU A 217 -5.74 -3.04 -10.49
N LEU A 218 -6.57 -2.50 -11.38
CA LEU A 218 -6.72 -1.07 -11.60
C LEU A 218 -8.02 -0.60 -10.94
N LYS A 219 -7.91 0.13 -9.82
CA LYS A 219 -9.06 0.72 -9.12
C LYS A 219 -9.30 2.12 -9.69
N MET A 220 -10.29 2.23 -10.58
CA MET A 220 -10.62 3.48 -11.28
C MET A 220 -11.72 4.22 -10.51
N ARG A 221 -11.38 5.33 -9.88
CA ARG A 221 -12.33 6.16 -9.11
C ARG A 221 -13.09 7.11 -10.02
N PRO A 222 -14.41 7.29 -9.82
CA PRO A 222 -15.18 8.25 -10.60
C PRO A 222 -14.90 9.72 -10.24
N ASP A 223 -14.25 9.97 -9.11
CA ASP A 223 -13.93 11.31 -8.61
C ASP A 223 -12.47 11.72 -8.76
N THR A 224 -11.62 10.89 -9.34
CA THR A 224 -10.17 11.13 -9.37
C THR A 224 -9.65 10.97 -10.80
N PRO A 225 -8.91 11.94 -11.36
CA PRO A 225 -8.20 11.73 -12.62
C PRO A 225 -7.06 10.74 -12.41
N GLN A 226 -7.09 9.61 -13.13
CA GLN A 226 -6.15 8.51 -12.93
C GLN A 226 -5.57 8.06 -14.27
N HIS A 227 -4.24 7.93 -14.32
CA HIS A 227 -3.52 7.45 -15.49
C HIS A 227 -2.62 6.28 -15.09
N TYR A 228 -2.85 5.10 -15.67
CA TYR A 228 -2.05 3.90 -15.42
C TYR A 228 -1.48 3.39 -16.73
N GLU A 229 -0.17 3.49 -16.92
CA GLU A 229 0.43 3.24 -18.21
C GLU A 229 1.85 2.66 -18.14
N TYR A 230 2.24 1.98 -19.20
CA TYR A 230 3.54 1.31 -19.31
C TYR A 230 3.79 0.35 -18.15
N ILE A 231 2.82 -0.53 -17.87
CA ILE A 231 2.90 -1.57 -16.85
C ILE A 231 3.10 -2.91 -17.55
N THR A 232 4.21 -3.56 -17.29
CA THR A 232 4.55 -4.87 -17.85
C THR A 232 4.61 -5.91 -16.74
N VAL A 233 3.93 -7.04 -16.98
CA VAL A 233 3.99 -8.23 -16.12
C VAL A 233 4.42 -9.40 -16.97
N GLU A 234 5.57 -9.99 -16.67
CA GLU A 234 6.15 -11.07 -17.46
C GLU A 234 6.71 -12.21 -16.61
N ASN A 235 6.70 -13.43 -17.14
CA ASN A 235 7.22 -14.63 -16.48
C ASN A 235 6.72 -14.80 -15.03
N VAL A 236 5.42 -14.69 -14.83
CA VAL A 236 4.76 -14.99 -13.55
C VAL A 236 4.12 -16.38 -13.61
N LYS A 237 4.35 -17.20 -12.60
CA LYS A 237 3.84 -18.58 -12.49
C LYS A 237 2.87 -18.72 -11.31
N GLY A 238 1.94 -19.66 -11.42
CA GLY A 238 1.01 -19.98 -10.34
C GLY A 238 -0.45 -19.73 -10.72
N PHE A 239 -1.27 -19.27 -9.78
CA PHE A 239 -2.69 -19.03 -10.01
C PHE A 239 -3.22 -17.84 -9.20
N CYS A 240 -4.22 -17.17 -9.74
CA CYS A 240 -5.05 -16.14 -9.10
C CYS A 240 -6.42 -16.11 -9.79
N LYS A 241 -7.38 -15.37 -9.23
CA LYS A 241 -8.73 -15.31 -9.82
C LYS A 241 -8.77 -14.57 -11.16
N ALA A 242 -7.94 -13.57 -11.34
CA ALA A 242 -7.85 -12.78 -12.57
C ALA A 242 -6.42 -12.34 -12.85
N LEU A 243 -6.03 -12.29 -14.13
CA LEU A 243 -4.74 -11.69 -14.50
C LEU A 243 -4.81 -10.17 -14.39
N LEU A 244 -5.82 -9.57 -15.00
CA LEU A 244 -6.08 -8.13 -14.96
C LEU A 244 -7.52 -7.89 -14.50
N GLY A 245 -7.65 -7.07 -13.47
CA GLY A 245 -8.92 -6.53 -13.00
C GLY A 245 -8.99 -5.02 -13.28
N VAL A 246 -10.10 -4.54 -13.80
CA VAL A 246 -10.41 -3.10 -13.87
C VAL A 246 -11.72 -2.89 -13.15
N SER A 247 -11.70 -2.08 -12.11
CA SER A 247 -12.86 -1.89 -11.25
C SER A 247 -13.21 -0.42 -11.11
N SER A 248 -14.50 -0.09 -11.32
CA SER A 248 -15.03 1.20 -10.94
C SER A 248 -15.13 1.27 -9.41
N TRP A 249 -14.17 1.97 -8.78
CA TRP A 249 -14.04 2.02 -7.33
C TRP A 249 -14.81 3.20 -6.74
N LYS A 250 -16.01 2.94 -6.25
CA LYS A 250 -16.94 3.97 -5.76
C LYS A 250 -16.92 4.20 -4.24
N GLN A 251 -16.03 3.52 -3.51
CA GLN A 251 -15.97 3.63 -2.07
C GLN A 251 -15.59 5.06 -1.65
N PHE A 252 -16.46 5.71 -0.89
CA PHE A 252 -16.24 7.06 -0.36
C PHE A 252 -15.81 8.10 -1.42
N TYR A 253 -16.36 8.00 -2.64
CA TYR A 253 -16.08 9.01 -3.66
C TYR A 253 -16.85 10.30 -3.36
N ASP A 254 -16.22 11.43 -3.69
CA ASP A 254 -16.81 12.75 -3.53
C ASP A 254 -16.31 13.68 -4.65
N LEU A 255 -17.23 14.18 -5.44
CA LEU A 255 -16.93 15.11 -6.53
C LEU A 255 -16.64 16.55 -6.04
N LYS A 256 -16.86 16.86 -4.75
CA LYS A 256 -16.63 18.18 -4.15
C LYS A 256 -17.22 19.32 -4.98
N GLY A 257 -18.44 19.11 -5.51
CA GLY A 257 -19.14 20.06 -6.36
C GLY A 257 -18.65 20.17 -7.81
N ARG A 258 -17.66 19.38 -8.23
CA ARG A 258 -17.21 19.35 -9.62
C ARG A 258 -18.29 18.73 -10.52
N THR A 259 -18.67 19.45 -11.58
CA THR A 259 -19.73 19.02 -12.51
C THR A 259 -19.23 18.11 -13.62
N THR A 260 -17.93 18.12 -13.92
CA THR A 260 -17.30 17.28 -14.92
C THR A 260 -16.56 16.13 -14.25
N ILE A 261 -16.85 14.89 -14.66
CA ILE A 261 -16.14 13.71 -14.19
C ILE A 261 -14.70 13.74 -14.74
N PRO A 262 -13.67 13.56 -13.90
CA PRO A 262 -12.30 13.44 -14.39
C PRO A 262 -12.15 12.27 -15.35
N LYS A 263 -11.35 12.47 -16.41
CA LYS A 263 -11.01 11.39 -17.32
C LYS A 263 -9.93 10.52 -16.70
N SER A 264 -10.17 9.22 -16.70
CA SER A 264 -9.19 8.22 -16.28
C SER A 264 -8.96 7.22 -17.40
N TYR A 265 -7.73 6.75 -17.54
CA TYR A 265 -7.40 5.74 -18.55
C TYR A 265 -6.25 4.83 -18.10
N GLY A 266 -6.22 3.65 -18.72
CA GLY A 266 -5.06 2.76 -18.69
C GLY A 266 -4.59 2.49 -20.11
N SER A 267 -3.28 2.46 -20.33
CA SER A 267 -2.68 2.20 -21.64
C SER A 267 -1.35 1.46 -21.52
N HIS A 268 -0.90 0.82 -22.61
CA HIS A 268 0.39 0.12 -22.68
C HIS A 268 0.58 -0.87 -21.50
N ILE A 269 -0.45 -1.68 -21.24
CA ILE A 269 -0.40 -2.72 -20.21
C ILE A 269 -0.16 -4.05 -20.92
N THR A 270 0.95 -4.69 -20.58
CA THR A 270 1.39 -5.98 -21.15
C THR A 270 1.43 -7.04 -20.05
N MET A 271 0.86 -8.22 -20.35
CA MET A 271 0.83 -9.35 -19.41
C MET A 271 1.12 -10.68 -20.14
#